data_67a8e2a25698ec93db40b378b92a9991
#
_entry.id   67a8e2a25698ec93db40b378b92a9991
#
_cell.length_a   1.000
_cell.length_b   1.000
_cell.length_c   1.000
_cell.angle_alpha   90.00
_cell.angle_beta   90.00
_cell.angle_gamma   90.00
#
_symmetry.space_group_name_H-M   'P 1'
#
loop_
_entity.id
_entity.type
_entity.pdbx_description
1 polymer ?
#
loop_
_entity_poly.entity_id
_entity_poly.type
_entity_poly.pdbx_seq_one_letter_code
_entity_poly.pdbx_strand_id
1 'polypeptide(L)'
;MYLCLLLAVFAVSCASEGALAEQAPTEDAVERAWAEAAECLTNAGFIGVEVDRDDNTWSISFGGDADGTIAGFRYDRCVGDAEKINLALLRTLIPEGAERLAVAVEFQTCLESAGLENPVAYDPENPDSSAVLADAITKLGYSNETPDVADDPRFSEVLSCFDRYERLFPDRFS
;
A
#
# COMPACT_ATOMS: atom_id res chain seq x y z
N MET A 1 48.34 57.09 19.89
CA MET A 1 47.49 56.05 20.52
C MET A 1 46.37 55.69 19.55
N TYR A 2 46.57 54.68 18.72
CA TYR A 2 45.55 54.22 17.74
C TYR A 2 44.91 52.99 18.32
N LEU A 3 43.60 53.06 18.54
CA LEU A 3 42.77 52.00 19.03
C LEU A 3 42.26 51.25 17.79
N CYS A 4 42.83 50.07 17.50
CA CYS A 4 42.28 49.16 16.45
C CYS A 4 41.04 48.44 16.99
N LEU A 5 39.88 48.83 16.45
CA LEU A 5 38.62 48.14 16.69
C LEU A 5 38.54 46.94 15.76
N LEU A 6 38.73 45.73 16.27
CA LEU A 6 38.51 44.48 15.56
C LEU A 6 37.01 44.15 15.51
N LEU A 7 36.39 44.37 14.35
CA LEU A 7 35.06 43.93 14.05
C LEU A 7 35.14 42.45 13.66
N ALA A 8 34.75 41.58 14.59
CA ALA A 8 34.51 40.17 14.30
C ALA A 8 33.19 40.02 13.54
N VAL A 9 33.29 39.75 12.23
CA VAL A 9 32.14 39.37 11.38
C VAL A 9 31.81 37.90 11.68
N PHE A 10 30.80 37.67 12.49
CA PHE A 10 30.19 36.33 12.59
C PHE A 10 29.44 36.06 11.30
N ALA A 11 30.03 35.24 10.42
CA ALA A 11 29.32 34.60 9.32
C ALA A 11 28.38 33.56 9.94
N VAL A 12 27.12 33.92 10.10
CA VAL A 12 26.06 32.97 10.36
C VAL A 12 25.92 32.14 9.06
N SER A 13 26.56 30.97 9.03
CA SER A 13 26.24 29.95 8.06
C SER A 13 24.79 29.53 8.32
N CYS A 14 23.87 29.99 7.50
CA CYS A 14 22.58 29.32 7.32
C CYS A 14 22.90 27.95 6.74
N ALA A 15 23.06 26.95 7.62
CA ALA A 15 22.93 25.57 7.20
C ALA A 15 21.52 25.46 6.62
N SER A 16 21.43 25.38 5.30
CA SER A 16 20.23 24.89 4.65
C SER A 16 19.95 23.53 5.28
N GLU A 17 18.90 23.45 6.10
CA GLU A 17 18.24 22.19 6.39
C GLU A 17 17.81 21.65 5.04
N GLY A 18 18.74 20.92 4.40
CA GLY A 18 18.39 20.01 3.33
C GLY A 18 17.38 19.05 3.97
N ALA A 19 16.13 19.11 3.52
CA ALA A 19 15.17 18.08 3.80
C ALA A 19 15.91 16.78 3.50
N LEU A 20 16.21 16.00 4.54
CA LEU A 20 16.68 14.64 4.39
C LEU A 20 15.55 13.98 3.59
N ALA A 21 15.79 13.73 2.33
CA ALA A 21 14.89 12.91 1.53
C ALA A 21 14.75 11.63 2.36
N GLU A 22 13.58 11.44 2.93
CA GLU A 22 13.27 10.27 3.74
C GLU A 22 13.52 9.07 2.84
N GLN A 23 14.58 8.36 3.14
CA GLN A 23 15.08 7.31 2.29
C GLN A 23 14.01 6.21 2.30
N ALA A 24 13.53 5.83 1.12
CA ALA A 24 12.54 4.77 1.01
C ALA A 24 12.96 3.54 1.84
N PRO A 25 12.03 2.94 2.60
CA PRO A 25 12.35 1.76 3.38
C PRO A 25 12.81 0.62 2.48
N THR A 26 13.67 -0.23 3.00
CA THR A 26 14.12 -1.45 2.31
C THR A 26 13.21 -2.62 2.68
N GLU A 27 13.23 -3.70 1.88
CA GLU A 27 12.53 -4.95 2.22
C GLU A 27 12.94 -5.48 3.60
N ASP A 28 14.25 -5.44 3.94
CA ASP A 28 14.75 -5.83 5.26
C ASP A 28 14.15 -4.98 6.40
N ALA A 29 13.85 -3.71 6.14
CA ALA A 29 13.22 -2.84 7.13
C ALA A 29 11.74 -3.22 7.33
N VAL A 30 11.04 -3.58 6.25
CA VAL A 30 9.65 -4.07 6.30
C VAL A 30 9.60 -5.41 7.04
N GLU A 31 10.44 -6.37 6.68
CA GLU A 31 10.50 -7.69 7.33
C GLU A 31 10.71 -7.54 8.84
N ARG A 32 11.64 -6.69 9.24
CA ARG A 32 11.90 -6.42 10.65
C ARG A 32 10.70 -5.80 11.36
N ALA A 33 10.03 -4.85 10.73
CA ALA A 33 8.85 -4.21 11.32
C ALA A 33 7.70 -5.20 11.53
N TRP A 34 7.48 -6.12 10.60
CA TRP A 34 6.48 -7.17 10.75
C TRP A 34 6.87 -8.22 11.81
N ALA A 35 8.14 -8.55 11.94
CA ALA A 35 8.62 -9.41 13.01
C ALA A 35 8.43 -8.77 14.40
N GLU A 36 8.71 -7.47 14.53
CA GLU A 36 8.45 -6.69 15.76
C GLU A 36 6.95 -6.60 16.07
N ALA A 37 6.11 -6.44 15.05
CA ALA A 37 4.65 -6.45 15.18
C ALA A 37 4.14 -7.81 15.70
N ALA A 38 4.66 -8.92 15.17
CA ALA A 38 4.31 -10.27 15.64
C ALA A 38 4.73 -10.52 17.10
N GLU A 39 5.91 -10.05 17.50
CA GLU A 39 6.35 -10.12 18.89
C GLU A 39 5.45 -9.28 19.80
N CYS A 40 5.08 -8.07 19.38
CA CYS A 40 4.14 -7.20 20.10
C CYS A 40 2.79 -7.88 20.30
N LEU A 41 2.22 -8.49 19.26
CA LEU A 41 0.93 -9.22 19.34
C LEU A 41 1.03 -10.42 20.28
N THR A 42 2.10 -11.19 20.19
CA THR A 42 2.34 -12.33 21.10
C THR A 42 2.40 -11.87 22.55
N ASN A 43 3.12 -10.78 22.84
CA ASN A 43 3.22 -10.19 24.18
C ASN A 43 1.87 -9.58 24.64
N ALA A 44 1.01 -9.17 23.71
CA ALA A 44 -0.34 -8.71 23.97
C ALA A 44 -1.34 -9.84 24.25
N GLY A 45 -0.93 -11.11 24.11
CA GLY A 45 -1.74 -12.30 24.42
C GLY A 45 -2.42 -12.94 23.22
N PHE A 46 -2.10 -12.54 21.99
CA PHE A 46 -2.55 -13.25 20.80
C PHE A 46 -1.82 -14.59 20.66
N ILE A 47 -2.52 -15.62 20.20
CA ILE A 47 -2.03 -16.99 20.09
C ILE A 47 -1.89 -17.39 18.63
N GLY A 48 -0.77 -18.08 18.30
CA GLY A 48 -0.54 -18.55 16.92
C GLY A 48 -0.31 -17.40 15.97
N VAL A 49 0.46 -16.40 16.39
CA VAL A 49 0.81 -15.24 15.55
C VAL A 49 1.85 -15.68 14.53
N GLU A 50 1.51 -15.55 13.27
CA GLU A 50 2.38 -15.88 12.14
C GLU A 50 2.42 -14.69 11.18
N VAL A 51 3.61 -14.39 10.65
CA VAL A 51 3.81 -13.39 9.61
C VAL A 51 3.82 -14.11 8.27
N ASP A 52 2.89 -13.75 7.41
CA ASP A 52 2.78 -14.26 6.08
C ASP A 52 3.31 -13.23 5.07
N ARG A 53 4.01 -13.71 4.05
CA ARG A 53 4.46 -12.91 2.92
C ARG A 53 3.99 -13.54 1.62
N ASP A 54 3.24 -12.79 0.84
CA ASP A 54 2.86 -13.14 -0.52
C ASP A 54 3.33 -12.03 -1.47
N ASP A 55 4.33 -12.35 -2.30
CA ASP A 55 5.07 -11.40 -3.14
C ASP A 55 5.57 -10.17 -2.35
N ASN A 56 4.92 -9.04 -2.53
CA ASN A 56 5.24 -7.78 -1.85
C ASN A 56 4.24 -7.42 -0.73
N THR A 57 3.28 -8.30 -0.48
CA THR A 57 2.25 -8.09 0.54
C THR A 57 2.63 -8.84 1.81
N TRP A 58 2.58 -8.12 2.92
CA TRP A 58 2.81 -8.67 4.24
C TRP A 58 1.53 -8.66 5.03
N SER A 59 1.26 -9.75 5.72
CA SER A 59 0.11 -9.88 6.61
C SER A 59 0.46 -10.60 7.89
N ILE A 60 -0.36 -10.45 8.91
CA ILE A 60 -0.28 -11.20 10.15
C ILE A 60 -1.57 -11.97 10.35
N SER A 61 -1.43 -13.29 10.53
CA SER A 61 -2.50 -14.17 10.96
C SER A 61 -2.34 -14.57 12.43
N PHE A 62 -3.44 -14.88 13.11
CA PHE A 62 -3.42 -15.39 14.47
C PHE A 62 -4.62 -16.29 14.75
N GLY A 63 -4.42 -17.32 15.59
CA GLY A 63 -5.40 -18.39 15.82
C GLY A 63 -6.42 -18.15 16.92
N GLY A 64 -6.37 -17.01 17.61
CA GLY A 64 -7.32 -16.70 18.67
C GLY A 64 -7.07 -15.36 19.33
N ASP A 65 -8.12 -14.78 19.87
CA ASP A 65 -8.05 -13.56 20.64
C ASP A 65 -8.30 -13.81 22.13
N ALA A 66 -7.69 -12.96 22.92
CA ALA A 66 -8.01 -12.83 24.33
C ALA A 66 -8.94 -11.62 24.50
N ASP A 67 -10.24 -11.74 24.35
CA ASP A 67 -11.25 -10.70 24.61
C ASP A 67 -11.56 -9.70 23.47
N GLY A 68 -12.50 -10.06 22.62
CA GLY A 68 -13.01 -9.44 21.40
C GLY A 68 -13.13 -7.91 21.23
N THR A 69 -13.17 -7.10 22.26
CA THR A 69 -13.29 -5.62 22.13
C THR A 69 -11.99 -4.85 22.37
N ILE A 70 -11.06 -5.45 23.10
CA ILE A 70 -9.74 -4.85 23.36
C ILE A 70 -8.72 -5.33 22.33
N ALA A 71 -9.01 -6.43 21.66
CA ALA A 71 -8.14 -7.05 20.65
C ALA A 71 -7.88 -6.12 19.47
N GLY A 72 -8.89 -5.47 18.90
CA GLY A 72 -8.72 -4.52 17.79
C GLY A 72 -7.77 -3.38 18.13
N PHE A 73 -7.95 -2.73 19.27
CA PHE A 73 -7.08 -1.63 19.69
C PHE A 73 -5.63 -2.09 19.94
N ARG A 74 -5.43 -3.31 20.46
CA ARG A 74 -4.09 -3.88 20.65
C ARG A 74 -3.45 -4.26 19.33
N TYR A 75 -4.23 -4.80 18.39
CA TYR A 75 -3.79 -5.13 17.05
C TYR A 75 -3.27 -3.87 16.34
N ASP A 76 -4.08 -2.85 16.21
CA ASP A 76 -3.71 -1.59 15.53
C ASP A 76 -2.45 -0.97 16.11
N ARG A 77 -2.28 -1.05 17.43
CA ARG A 77 -1.11 -0.53 18.12
C ARG A 77 0.16 -1.30 17.80
N CYS A 78 0.09 -2.62 17.61
CA CYS A 78 1.23 -3.45 17.29
C CYS A 78 1.59 -3.39 15.80
N VAL A 79 0.59 -3.34 14.93
CA VAL A 79 0.76 -3.53 13.48
C VAL A 79 0.91 -2.20 12.72
N GLY A 80 0.37 -1.11 13.26
CA GLY A 80 0.27 0.17 12.55
C GLY A 80 1.59 0.76 12.05
N ASP A 81 2.71 0.52 12.71
CA ASP A 81 4.01 1.00 12.23
C ASP A 81 4.57 0.09 11.13
N ALA A 82 4.36 -1.23 11.21
CA ALA A 82 4.74 -2.16 10.15
C ALA A 82 3.95 -1.89 8.86
N GLU A 83 2.65 -1.64 8.97
CA GLU A 83 1.80 -1.24 7.84
C GLU A 83 2.29 0.05 7.18
N LYS A 84 2.61 1.09 7.95
CA LYS A 84 3.14 2.36 7.42
C LYS A 84 4.46 2.17 6.66
N ILE A 85 5.38 1.36 7.21
CA ILE A 85 6.66 1.08 6.58
C ILE A 85 6.45 0.28 5.29
N ASN A 86 5.57 -0.72 5.31
CA ASN A 86 5.21 -1.50 4.13
C ASN A 86 4.58 -0.61 3.04
N LEU A 87 3.61 0.23 3.40
CA LEU A 87 2.99 1.19 2.48
C LEU A 87 4.01 2.15 1.87
N ALA A 88 4.98 2.62 2.65
CA ALA A 88 6.04 3.48 2.14
C ALA A 88 6.91 2.75 1.11
N LEU A 89 7.23 1.46 1.33
CA LEU A 89 7.93 0.64 0.35
C LEU A 89 7.07 0.44 -0.92
N LEU A 90 5.82 0.02 -0.78
CA LEU A 90 4.91 -0.22 -1.91
C LEU A 90 4.75 1.02 -2.78
N ARG A 91 4.67 2.21 -2.19
CA ARG A 91 4.63 3.47 -2.94
C ARG A 91 5.85 3.71 -3.82
N THR A 92 7.02 3.17 -3.46
CA THR A 92 8.23 3.26 -4.30
C THR A 92 8.18 2.31 -5.50
N LEU A 93 7.33 1.30 -5.45
CA LEU A 93 7.14 0.32 -6.52
C LEU A 93 6.08 0.77 -7.54
N ILE A 94 5.40 1.89 -7.29
CA ILE A 94 4.43 2.45 -8.24
C ILE A 94 5.18 2.88 -9.51
N PRO A 95 4.84 2.33 -10.67
CA PRO A 95 5.52 2.67 -11.90
C PRO A 95 5.22 4.12 -12.30
N GLU A 96 6.17 4.79 -12.95
CA GLU A 96 6.05 6.17 -13.40
C GLU A 96 6.18 6.31 -14.91
N GLY A 97 5.67 7.39 -15.48
CA GLY A 97 5.85 7.77 -16.86
C GLY A 97 5.50 6.67 -17.86
N ALA A 98 6.42 6.32 -18.75
CA ALA A 98 6.20 5.34 -19.82
C ALA A 98 6.00 3.92 -19.30
N GLU A 99 6.64 3.56 -18.19
CA GLU A 99 6.45 2.25 -17.55
C GLU A 99 5.03 2.11 -17.03
N ARG A 100 4.51 3.14 -16.36
CA ARG A 100 3.13 3.16 -15.86
C ARG A 100 2.12 2.95 -16.98
N LEU A 101 2.32 3.60 -18.12
CA LEU A 101 1.45 3.43 -19.29
C LEU A 101 1.52 2.01 -19.86
N ALA A 102 2.73 1.40 -19.93
CA ALA A 102 2.88 0.02 -20.38
C ALA A 102 2.13 -0.97 -19.48
N VAL A 103 2.30 -0.84 -18.16
CA VAL A 103 1.61 -1.68 -17.17
C VAL A 103 0.09 -1.45 -17.22
N ALA A 104 -0.38 -0.23 -17.47
CA ALA A 104 -1.80 0.07 -17.64
C ALA A 104 -2.41 -0.63 -18.87
N VAL A 105 -1.67 -0.74 -19.97
CA VAL A 105 -2.10 -1.50 -21.16
C VAL A 105 -2.20 -2.99 -20.85
N GLU A 106 -1.27 -3.55 -20.09
CA GLU A 106 -1.32 -4.95 -19.66
C GLU A 106 -2.51 -5.21 -18.75
N PHE A 107 -2.78 -4.31 -17.80
CA PHE A 107 -3.96 -4.38 -16.94
C PHE A 107 -5.26 -4.35 -17.75
N GLN A 108 -5.37 -3.43 -18.72
CA GLN A 108 -6.52 -3.34 -19.62
C GLN A 108 -6.73 -4.67 -20.36
N THR A 109 -5.65 -5.24 -20.91
CA THR A 109 -5.68 -6.53 -21.61
C THR A 109 -6.10 -7.68 -20.69
N CYS A 110 -5.68 -7.65 -19.42
CA CYS A 110 -6.11 -8.61 -18.40
C CYS A 110 -7.64 -8.55 -18.20
N LEU A 111 -8.19 -7.35 -18.00
CA LEU A 111 -9.63 -7.15 -17.83
C LEU A 111 -10.44 -7.62 -19.06
N GLU A 112 -9.97 -7.34 -20.26
CA GLU A 112 -10.57 -7.84 -21.51
C GLU A 112 -10.55 -9.38 -21.57
N SER A 113 -9.46 -9.98 -21.14
CA SER A 113 -9.30 -11.44 -21.08
C SER A 113 -10.21 -12.08 -20.02
N ALA A 114 -10.53 -11.36 -18.95
CA ALA A 114 -11.53 -11.75 -17.95
C ALA A 114 -12.98 -11.57 -18.43
N GLY A 115 -13.19 -11.18 -19.70
CA GLY A 115 -14.49 -11.08 -20.34
C GLY A 115 -15.18 -9.71 -20.19
N LEU A 116 -14.45 -8.68 -19.79
CA LEU A 116 -15.00 -7.32 -19.77
C LEU A 116 -14.92 -6.71 -21.19
N GLU A 117 -16.07 -6.38 -21.76
CA GLU A 117 -16.12 -5.65 -23.02
C GLU A 117 -15.88 -4.15 -22.77
N ASN A 118 -14.83 -3.60 -23.40
CA ASN A 118 -14.46 -2.19 -23.29
C ASN A 118 -14.42 -1.72 -21.82
N PRO A 119 -13.56 -2.30 -20.97
CA PRO A 119 -13.41 -1.83 -19.59
C PRO A 119 -13.03 -0.36 -19.55
N VAL A 120 -13.36 0.33 -18.44
CA VAL A 120 -12.94 1.73 -18.24
C VAL A 120 -11.42 1.80 -18.39
N ALA A 121 -10.96 2.73 -19.23
CA ALA A 121 -9.53 2.95 -19.40
C ALA A 121 -8.92 3.45 -18.08
N TYR A 122 -7.79 2.86 -17.71
CA TYR A 122 -7.02 3.33 -16.58
C TYR A 122 -6.55 4.78 -16.84
N ASP A 123 -6.85 5.67 -15.90
CA ASP A 123 -6.41 7.06 -15.94
C ASP A 123 -5.14 7.22 -15.07
N PRO A 124 -3.96 7.42 -15.66
CA PRO A 124 -2.74 7.60 -14.90
C PRO A 124 -2.67 8.90 -14.09
N GLU A 125 -3.50 9.90 -14.44
CA GLU A 125 -3.55 11.18 -13.70
C GLU A 125 -4.51 11.10 -12.52
N ASN A 126 -5.51 10.21 -12.59
CA ASN A 126 -6.48 9.99 -11.52
C ASN A 126 -6.75 8.48 -11.35
N PRO A 127 -5.77 7.72 -10.85
CA PRO A 127 -5.92 6.28 -10.65
C PRO A 127 -6.92 6.00 -9.52
N ASP A 128 -8.09 5.53 -9.88
CA ASP A 128 -9.19 5.19 -8.95
C ASP A 128 -9.59 3.72 -9.14
N SER A 129 -9.11 2.86 -8.25
CA SER A 129 -9.42 1.42 -8.29
C SER A 129 -10.91 1.16 -8.09
N SER A 130 -11.59 1.98 -7.28
CA SER A 130 -13.01 1.83 -6.99
C SER A 130 -13.87 2.12 -8.22
N ALA A 131 -13.52 3.14 -9.01
CA ALA A 131 -14.23 3.47 -10.24
C ALA A 131 -14.09 2.35 -11.28
N VAL A 132 -12.88 1.81 -11.47
CA VAL A 132 -12.64 0.71 -12.41
C VAL A 132 -13.35 -0.56 -11.96
N LEU A 133 -13.34 -0.87 -10.66
CA LEU A 133 -14.04 -2.04 -10.12
C LEU A 133 -15.56 -1.90 -10.24
N ALA A 134 -16.11 -0.72 -9.97
CA ALA A 134 -17.55 -0.46 -10.12
C ALA A 134 -18.01 -0.61 -11.58
N ASP A 135 -17.20 -0.14 -12.55
CA ASP A 135 -17.46 -0.35 -13.96
C ASP A 135 -17.44 -1.85 -14.32
N ALA A 136 -16.44 -2.58 -13.83
CA ALA A 136 -16.32 -4.01 -14.05
C ALA A 136 -17.55 -4.78 -13.52
N ILE A 137 -17.98 -4.51 -12.30
CA ILE A 137 -19.18 -5.09 -11.69
C ILE A 137 -20.41 -4.82 -12.55
N THR A 138 -20.57 -3.58 -13.01
CA THR A 138 -21.71 -3.17 -13.86
C THR A 138 -21.68 -3.91 -15.21
N LYS A 139 -20.53 -4.04 -15.86
CA LYS A 139 -20.36 -4.70 -17.16
C LYS A 139 -20.53 -6.22 -17.07
N LEU A 140 -20.23 -6.81 -15.94
CA LEU A 140 -20.54 -8.22 -15.66
C LEU A 140 -22.05 -8.47 -15.47
N GLY A 141 -22.85 -7.39 -15.40
CA GLY A 141 -24.31 -7.48 -15.28
C GLY A 141 -24.80 -7.52 -13.83
N TYR A 142 -23.95 -7.15 -12.88
CA TYR A 142 -24.34 -7.10 -11.48
C TYR A 142 -24.89 -5.72 -11.09
N SER A 143 -25.88 -5.72 -10.22
CA SER A 143 -26.48 -4.54 -9.60
C SER A 143 -26.67 -4.81 -8.11
N ASN A 144 -27.00 -3.79 -7.35
CA ASN A 144 -27.32 -3.92 -5.92
C ASN A 144 -28.47 -4.90 -5.61
N GLU A 145 -29.17 -5.38 -6.63
CA GLU A 145 -30.31 -6.30 -6.53
C GLU A 145 -29.95 -7.75 -6.89
N THR A 146 -28.72 -7.99 -7.38
CA THR A 146 -28.25 -9.33 -7.79
C THR A 146 -27.51 -9.99 -6.63
N PRO A 147 -27.90 -11.22 -6.22
CA PRO A 147 -27.17 -11.94 -5.19
C PRO A 147 -25.83 -12.47 -5.73
N ASP A 148 -24.81 -12.34 -4.92
CA ASP A 148 -23.53 -13.02 -4.92
C ASP A 148 -22.66 -12.87 -6.18
N VAL A 149 -22.08 -11.68 -6.33
CA VAL A 149 -20.96 -11.43 -7.27
C VAL A 149 -19.75 -12.32 -6.97
N ALA A 150 -19.59 -12.74 -5.71
CA ALA A 150 -18.42 -13.51 -5.26
C ALA A 150 -18.32 -14.90 -5.90
N ASP A 151 -19.45 -15.49 -6.32
CA ASP A 151 -19.51 -16.83 -6.91
C ASP A 151 -19.33 -16.82 -8.45
N ASP A 152 -19.25 -15.65 -9.10
CA ASP A 152 -19.00 -15.59 -10.55
C ASP A 152 -17.49 -15.75 -10.85
N PRO A 153 -17.11 -16.78 -11.60
CA PRO A 153 -15.71 -17.01 -11.96
C PRO A 153 -15.09 -15.82 -12.72
N ARG A 154 -15.88 -15.08 -13.52
CA ARG A 154 -15.40 -13.89 -14.23
C ARG A 154 -15.05 -12.76 -13.24
N PHE A 155 -15.82 -12.61 -12.16
CA PHE A 155 -15.51 -11.64 -11.13
C PHE A 155 -14.21 -11.99 -10.39
N SER A 156 -13.98 -13.27 -10.09
CA SER A 156 -12.73 -13.77 -9.54
C SER A 156 -11.54 -13.48 -10.46
N GLU A 157 -11.70 -13.63 -11.78
CA GLU A 157 -10.67 -13.30 -12.77
C GLU A 157 -10.39 -11.79 -12.81
N VAL A 158 -11.44 -10.94 -12.71
CA VAL A 158 -11.28 -9.49 -12.61
C VAL A 158 -10.50 -9.11 -11.36
N LEU A 159 -10.84 -9.66 -10.19
CA LEU A 159 -10.09 -9.41 -8.96
C LEU A 159 -8.63 -9.84 -9.08
N SER A 160 -8.35 -10.98 -9.72
CA SER A 160 -6.99 -11.44 -10.00
C SER A 160 -6.20 -10.44 -10.88
N CYS A 161 -6.87 -9.71 -11.80
CA CYS A 161 -6.23 -8.63 -12.53
C CYS A 161 -5.86 -7.46 -11.62
N PHE A 162 -6.75 -7.06 -10.70
CA PHE A 162 -6.45 -6.01 -9.73
C PHE A 162 -5.28 -6.38 -8.81
N ASP A 163 -5.22 -7.62 -8.33
CA ASP A 163 -4.15 -8.08 -7.46
C ASP A 163 -2.80 -8.13 -8.20
N ARG A 164 -2.81 -8.60 -9.47
CA ARG A 164 -1.60 -8.65 -10.30
C ARG A 164 -1.05 -7.26 -10.63
N TYR A 165 -1.91 -6.28 -10.79
CA TYR A 165 -1.54 -4.92 -11.19
C TYR A 165 -1.84 -3.88 -10.11
N GLU A 166 -1.87 -4.29 -8.85
CA GLU A 166 -2.20 -3.41 -7.70
C GLU A 166 -1.34 -2.15 -7.64
N ARG A 167 -0.07 -2.25 -8.07
CA ARG A 167 0.87 -1.12 -8.13
C ARG A 167 0.44 0.04 -9.03
N LEU A 168 -0.61 -0.13 -9.84
CA LEU A 168 -1.22 0.96 -10.59
C LEU A 168 -2.14 1.83 -9.72
N PHE A 169 -2.58 1.33 -8.59
CA PHE A 169 -3.62 1.92 -7.77
C PHE A 169 -3.11 2.31 -6.39
N PRO A 170 -2.53 3.53 -6.22
CA PRO A 170 -2.05 4.01 -4.92
C PRO A 170 -3.13 4.08 -3.85
N ASP A 171 -4.40 4.22 -4.22
CA ASP A 171 -5.56 4.25 -3.35
C ASP A 171 -5.82 2.92 -2.62
N ARG A 172 -5.33 1.80 -3.17
CA ARG A 172 -5.38 0.50 -2.49
C ARG A 172 -4.36 0.37 -1.34
N PHE A 173 -3.41 1.30 -1.28
CA PHE A 173 -2.37 1.37 -0.25
C PHE A 173 -2.59 2.54 0.72
N SER A 174 -3.80 3.04 0.86
CA SER A 174 -4.15 4.18 1.73
C SER A 174 -4.87 3.76 3.01
#